data_ada7bf3aa92f4da05c153dbae7deb390
#
_entry.id   ada7bf3aa92f4da05c153dbae7deb390
#
_cell.length_a   1.000
_cell.length_b   1.000
_cell.length_c   1.000
_cell.angle_alpha   90.00
_cell.angle_beta   90.00
_cell.angle_gamma   90.00
#
_symmetry.space_group_name_H-M   'P 1'
#
loop_
_entity.id
_entity.type
_entity.pdbx_description
1 polymer ?
#
loop_
_entity_poly.entity_id
_entity_poly.type
_entity_poly.pdbx_seq_one_letter_code
_entity_poly.pdbx_strand_id
1 'polypeptide(L)'
;MRTAAGLALLPLAACSPGAADTPAPDPGSLIECALAGATTFARDCAVERSREGGGLVLVVRHPDGGFRRFEVLTDGRGLASADGADQAQIAVHGAGIEVAVGADRYRFPATIAGDGQP
;
A
#
# COMPACT_ATOMS: atom_id res chain seq x y z
N MET A 1 60.12 23.02 -23.26
CA MET A 1 59.45 22.89 -22.39
C MET A 1 58.13 22.62 -22.65
N ARG A 2 57.51 21.77 -22.24
CA ARG A 2 56.30 21.54 -22.45
C ARG A 2 55.65 21.15 -21.27
N THR A 3 54.57 21.58 -20.96
CA THR A 3 53.81 21.22 -19.84
C THR A 3 52.74 20.37 -20.28
N ALA A 4 52.67 19.22 -19.80
CA ALA A 4 51.59 18.37 -20.07
C ALA A 4 50.51 18.66 -19.05
N ALA A 5 49.48 19.21 -19.49
CA ALA A 5 48.35 19.42 -18.62
C ALA A 5 47.61 18.13 -18.53
N GLY A 6 47.73 17.48 -17.44
CA GLY A 6 46.96 16.31 -17.22
C GLY A 6 45.53 16.69 -16.90
N LEU A 7 44.66 16.31 -17.77
CA LEU A 7 43.30 16.54 -17.51
C LEU A 7 42.79 15.36 -16.69
N ALA A 8 42.58 15.62 -15.44
CA ALA A 8 42.04 14.59 -14.61
C ALA A 8 40.52 14.56 -14.80
N LEU A 9 40.07 13.58 -15.50
CA LEU A 9 38.65 13.38 -15.60
C LEU A 9 38.21 12.64 -14.38
N LEU A 10 37.48 13.30 -13.55
CA LEU A 10 36.87 12.66 -12.43
C LEU A 10 35.60 11.99 -12.89
N PRO A 11 35.51 10.71 -12.72
CA PRO A 11 34.25 10.07 -13.05
C PRO A 11 33.19 10.52 -12.07
N LEU A 12 32.13 11.02 -12.60
CA LEU A 12 31.01 11.33 -11.80
C LEU A 12 30.32 10.00 -11.47
N ALA A 13 30.45 9.61 -10.26
CA ALA A 13 29.70 8.49 -9.82
C ALA A 13 28.25 8.91 -9.72
N ALA A 14 27.48 8.47 -10.64
CA ALA A 14 26.06 8.73 -10.57
C ALA A 14 25.49 7.84 -9.51
N CYS A 15 25.22 8.37 -8.39
CA CYS A 15 24.49 7.67 -7.39
C CYS A 15 23.05 7.64 -7.80
N SER A 16 22.57 6.49 -8.06
CA SER A 16 21.18 6.31 -8.27
C SER A 16 20.47 6.49 -6.99
N PRO A 17 19.69 7.49 -6.84
CA PRO A 17 19.02 7.65 -5.59
C PRO A 17 17.92 6.66 -5.46
N GLY A 18 17.84 6.22 -4.43
CA GLY A 18 16.86 5.60 -3.75
C GLY A 18 15.64 5.00 -4.25
N ALA A 19 15.39 5.10 -5.48
CA ALA A 19 14.22 4.42 -5.98
C ALA A 19 14.36 2.92 -5.79
N ALA A 20 15.55 2.46 -5.75
CA ALA A 20 15.77 1.06 -5.58
C ALA A 20 15.65 0.61 -4.16
N ASP A 21 15.46 1.54 -3.26
CA ASP A 21 15.48 1.18 -1.88
C ASP A 21 14.15 0.84 -1.31
N THR A 22 13.11 0.83 -2.11
CA THR A 22 11.81 0.41 -1.63
C THR A 22 11.83 -1.10 -1.48
N PRO A 23 11.74 -1.61 -0.29
CA PRO A 23 11.75 -3.05 -0.13
C PRO A 23 10.50 -3.65 -0.71
N ALA A 24 10.61 -4.86 -1.19
CA ALA A 24 9.44 -5.58 -1.64
C ALA A 24 8.53 -5.85 -0.45
N PRO A 25 7.21 -5.82 -0.64
CA PRO A 25 6.32 -6.13 0.46
C PRO A 25 6.42 -7.58 0.86
N ASP A 26 6.18 -7.83 2.14
CA ASP A 26 6.15 -9.19 2.63
C ASP A 26 5.03 -9.96 1.98
N PRO A 27 5.25 -11.20 1.59
CA PRO A 27 4.16 -11.97 0.99
C PRO A 27 2.93 -12.09 1.88
N GLY A 28 3.12 -12.09 3.19
CA GLY A 28 1.98 -12.18 4.11
C GLY A 28 1.16 -10.93 4.20
N SER A 29 1.66 -9.81 3.71
CA SER A 29 0.92 -8.56 3.73
C SER A 29 0.20 -8.27 2.42
N LEU A 30 0.33 -9.13 1.44
CA LEU A 30 -0.33 -8.89 0.16
C LEU A 30 -1.81 -9.29 0.24
N ILE A 31 -2.64 -8.48 -0.36
CA ILE A 31 -4.07 -8.76 -0.47
C ILE A 31 -4.48 -8.68 -1.92
N GLU A 32 -5.63 -9.23 -2.22
CA GLU A 32 -6.19 -9.13 -3.56
C GLU A 32 -6.81 -7.77 -3.76
N CYS A 33 -6.55 -7.17 -4.90
CA CYS A 33 -7.15 -5.90 -5.25
C CYS A 33 -7.46 -5.87 -6.74
N ALA A 34 -8.49 -5.11 -7.08
CA ALA A 34 -8.86 -4.84 -8.47
C ALA A 34 -8.94 -3.33 -8.61
N LEU A 35 -7.94 -2.74 -9.24
CA LEU A 35 -7.77 -1.30 -9.27
C LEU A 35 -8.27 -0.72 -10.59
N ALA A 36 -8.71 0.53 -10.52
CA ALA A 36 -9.09 1.30 -11.71
C ALA A 36 -10.13 0.60 -12.57
N GLY A 37 -11.13 0.01 -11.93
CA GLY A 37 -12.21 -0.64 -12.66
C GLY A 37 -11.88 -2.03 -13.16
N ALA A 38 -10.76 -2.60 -12.78
CA ALA A 38 -10.42 -3.95 -13.20
C ALA A 38 -11.48 -4.93 -12.72
N THR A 39 -11.72 -5.95 -13.54
CA THR A 39 -12.72 -6.96 -13.20
C THR A 39 -12.11 -8.17 -12.52
N THR A 40 -10.80 -8.28 -12.55
CA THR A 40 -10.10 -9.42 -11.97
C THR A 40 -9.27 -8.96 -10.79
N PHE A 41 -9.36 -9.70 -9.70
CA PHE A 41 -8.54 -9.42 -8.53
C PHE A 41 -7.17 -10.06 -8.71
N ALA A 42 -6.14 -9.35 -8.26
CA ALA A 42 -4.79 -9.87 -8.26
C ALA A 42 -4.15 -9.54 -6.92
N ARG A 43 -3.25 -10.37 -6.49
CA ARG A 43 -2.62 -10.21 -5.18
C ARG A 43 -1.45 -9.24 -5.29
N ASP A 44 -1.76 -8.01 -5.64
CA ASP A 44 -0.78 -6.99 -5.97
C ASP A 44 -0.69 -5.86 -4.98
N CYS A 45 -1.58 -5.78 -4.02
CA CYS A 45 -1.61 -4.67 -3.08
C CYS A 45 -1.06 -5.13 -1.73
N ALA A 46 -0.30 -4.26 -1.08
CA ALA A 46 0.30 -4.57 0.20
C ALA A 46 -0.36 -3.76 1.31
N VAL A 47 -0.60 -4.38 2.45
CA VAL A 47 -1.25 -3.73 3.58
C VAL A 47 -0.23 -3.51 4.68
N GLU A 48 -0.19 -2.28 5.18
CA GLU A 48 0.60 -1.94 6.35
C GLU A 48 -0.33 -1.47 7.45
N ARG A 49 -0.01 -1.80 8.66
CA ARG A 49 -0.78 -1.34 9.83
C ARG A 49 -0.08 -0.19 10.48
N SER A 50 -0.87 0.78 10.89
CA SER A 50 -0.34 1.96 11.55
C SER A 50 -1.30 2.37 12.64
N ARG A 51 -0.76 2.80 13.78
CA ARG A 51 -1.58 3.32 14.84
C ARG A 51 -1.51 4.82 14.81
N GLU A 52 -2.67 5.44 14.64
CA GLU A 52 -2.73 6.89 14.55
C GLU A 52 -3.91 7.38 15.38
N GLY A 53 -3.66 8.32 16.25
CA GLY A 53 -4.73 8.91 17.05
C GLY A 53 -5.45 7.91 17.94
N GLY A 54 -4.78 6.86 18.35
CA GLY A 54 -5.41 5.86 19.20
C GLY A 54 -6.18 4.80 18.43
N GLY A 55 -6.23 4.90 17.12
CA GLY A 55 -6.93 3.92 16.30
C GLY A 55 -5.99 3.19 15.37
N LEU A 56 -6.50 2.17 14.75
CA LEU A 56 -5.74 1.39 13.78
C LEU A 56 -6.08 1.86 12.38
N VAL A 57 -5.06 2.15 11.60
CA VAL A 57 -5.21 2.56 10.21
C VAL A 57 -4.51 1.52 9.35
N LEU A 58 -5.15 1.12 8.29
CA LEU A 58 -4.56 0.23 7.30
C LEU A 58 -4.17 1.07 6.08
N VAL A 59 -2.93 0.95 5.67
CA VAL A 59 -2.47 1.62 4.47
C VAL A 59 -2.29 0.56 3.41
N VAL A 60 -3.04 0.66 2.33
CA VAL A 60 -2.97 -0.29 1.23
C VAL A 60 -2.16 0.35 0.12
N ARG A 61 -1.04 -0.26 -0.21
CA ARG A 61 -0.17 0.26 -1.25
C ARG A 61 -0.40 -0.47 -2.54
N HIS A 62 -0.54 0.30 -3.59
CA HIS A 62 -0.80 -0.23 -4.93
C HIS A 62 0.51 -0.47 -5.67
N PRO A 63 0.52 -1.36 -6.65
CA PRO A 63 1.76 -1.61 -7.41
C PRO A 63 2.25 -0.41 -8.20
N ASP A 64 1.37 0.55 -8.48
CA ASP A 64 1.78 1.74 -9.23
C ASP A 64 2.30 2.86 -8.34
N GLY A 65 2.45 2.62 -7.05
CA GLY A 65 2.94 3.63 -6.11
C GLY A 65 1.85 4.41 -5.41
N GLY A 66 0.61 4.25 -5.80
CA GLY A 66 -0.49 4.88 -5.08
C GLY A 66 -0.80 4.15 -3.79
N PHE A 67 -1.69 4.71 -3.01
CA PHE A 67 -2.11 4.07 -1.78
C PHE A 67 -3.45 4.61 -1.34
N ARG A 68 -4.11 3.85 -0.45
CA ARG A 68 -5.32 4.27 0.25
C ARG A 68 -5.18 3.97 1.71
N ARG A 69 -5.83 4.77 2.52
CA ARG A 69 -5.83 4.61 3.96
C ARG A 69 -7.24 4.31 4.43
N PHE A 70 -7.35 3.35 5.34
CA PHE A 70 -8.64 2.98 5.91
C PHE A 70 -8.53 2.99 7.42
N GLU A 71 -9.56 3.51 8.08
CA GLU A 71 -9.66 3.39 9.53
C GLU A 71 -10.38 2.12 9.88
N VAL A 72 -9.88 1.40 10.85
CA VAL A 72 -10.57 0.25 11.37
C VAL A 72 -11.56 0.74 12.42
N LEU A 73 -12.83 0.52 12.15
CA LEU A 73 -13.89 1.00 13.02
C LEU A 73 -14.12 0.01 14.14
N THR A 74 -14.38 0.54 15.34
CA THR A 74 -14.57 -0.32 16.50
C THR A 74 -16.03 -0.60 16.79
N ASP A 75 -16.93 -0.05 15.98
CA ASP A 75 -18.36 -0.19 16.23
C ASP A 75 -18.99 -1.31 15.41
N GLY A 76 -18.20 -2.15 14.78
CA GLY A 76 -18.70 -3.28 14.01
C GLY A 76 -18.95 -3.01 12.55
N ARG A 77 -18.73 -1.78 12.09
CA ARG A 77 -18.94 -1.46 10.68
C ARG A 77 -17.77 -1.83 9.78
N GLY A 78 -16.63 -2.20 10.35
CA GLY A 78 -15.49 -2.65 9.57
C GLY A 78 -14.50 -1.54 9.29
N LEU A 79 -14.45 -1.06 8.08
CA LEU A 79 -13.48 -0.06 7.65
C LEU A 79 -14.16 1.17 7.09
N ALA A 80 -13.49 2.30 7.21
CA ALA A 80 -13.93 3.53 6.56
C ALA A 80 -12.75 4.14 5.83
N SER A 81 -13.02 4.81 4.72
CA SER A 81 -11.98 5.52 3.99
C SER A 81 -11.50 6.69 4.85
N ALA A 82 -10.19 6.83 4.98
CA ALA A 82 -9.61 7.84 5.86
C ALA A 82 -9.03 9.03 5.10
N ASP A 83 -8.93 8.94 3.80
CA ASP A 83 -8.19 9.97 3.08
C ASP A 83 -8.88 10.48 1.85
N GLY A 84 -10.10 10.16 1.63
CA GLY A 84 -10.68 10.55 0.38
C GLY A 84 -12.10 11.01 0.48
N ALA A 85 -12.59 11.53 -0.61
CA ALA A 85 -13.98 11.91 -0.72
C ALA A 85 -14.88 10.73 -0.97
N ASP A 86 -14.33 9.62 -1.44
CA ASP A 86 -15.12 8.44 -1.74
C ASP A 86 -15.39 7.65 -0.49
N GLN A 87 -16.61 7.19 -0.36
CA GLN A 87 -16.96 6.36 0.77
C GLN A 87 -16.61 4.92 0.48
N ALA A 88 -16.15 4.23 1.50
CA ALA A 88 -15.88 2.81 1.40
C ALA A 88 -17.20 2.05 1.57
N GLN A 89 -17.43 1.09 0.71
CA GLN A 89 -18.56 0.19 0.82
C GLN A 89 -18.06 -1.18 1.17
N ILE A 90 -18.61 -1.76 2.22
CA ILE A 90 -18.10 -2.98 2.81
C ILE A 90 -19.10 -4.09 2.57
N ALA A 91 -18.62 -5.23 2.10
CA ALA A 91 -19.45 -6.41 1.97
C ALA A 91 -18.69 -7.60 2.54
N VAL A 92 -19.42 -8.48 3.23
CA VAL A 92 -18.81 -9.71 3.71
C VAL A 92 -18.70 -10.66 2.53
N HIS A 93 -17.53 -11.28 2.40
CA HIS A 93 -17.27 -12.15 1.28
C HIS A 93 -16.49 -13.36 1.77
N GLY A 94 -17.17 -14.46 1.96
CA GLY A 94 -16.55 -15.65 2.48
C GLY A 94 -15.98 -15.41 3.85
N ALA A 95 -14.71 -15.71 4.01
CA ALA A 95 -14.03 -15.53 5.29
C ALA A 95 -13.42 -14.15 5.45
N GLY A 96 -13.71 -13.22 4.56
CA GLY A 96 -13.14 -11.89 4.62
C GLY A 96 -14.15 -10.84 4.27
N ILE A 97 -13.65 -9.65 3.94
CA ILE A 97 -14.51 -8.55 3.53
C ILE A 97 -13.99 -8.00 2.22
N GLU A 98 -14.90 -7.50 1.42
CA GLU A 98 -14.57 -6.80 0.21
C GLU A 98 -14.91 -5.34 0.40
N VAL A 99 -13.96 -4.47 0.08
CA VAL A 99 -14.12 -3.02 0.24
C VAL A 99 -14.05 -2.39 -1.14
N ALA A 100 -15.07 -1.61 -1.48
CA ALA A 100 -15.09 -0.88 -2.73
C ALA A 100 -15.00 0.61 -2.44
N VAL A 101 -14.06 1.28 -3.08
CA VAL A 101 -13.87 2.72 -2.94
C VAL A 101 -13.61 3.28 -4.33
N GLY A 102 -14.53 4.07 -4.84
CA GLY A 102 -14.39 4.57 -6.20
C GLY A 102 -14.33 3.41 -7.18
N ALA A 103 -13.32 3.40 -8.01
CA ALA A 103 -13.13 2.33 -8.99
C ALA A 103 -12.22 1.22 -8.49
N ASP A 104 -11.83 1.25 -7.25
CA ASP A 104 -10.92 0.27 -6.67
C ASP A 104 -11.66 -0.67 -5.75
N ARG A 105 -11.26 -1.92 -5.74
CA ARG A 105 -11.83 -2.92 -4.83
C ARG A 105 -10.71 -3.71 -4.18
N TYR A 106 -10.93 -4.08 -2.92
CA TYR A 106 -9.93 -4.79 -2.13
C TYR A 106 -10.61 -5.91 -1.37
N ARG A 107 -9.89 -7.03 -1.22
CA ARG A 107 -10.37 -8.14 -0.40
C ARG A 107 -9.42 -8.33 0.77
N PHE A 108 -9.96 -8.12 1.96
CA PHE A 108 -9.19 -8.27 3.19
C PHE A 108 -9.59 -9.57 3.86
N PRO A 109 -8.62 -10.34 4.36
CA PRO A 109 -8.97 -11.50 5.18
C PRO A 109 -9.64 -11.02 6.47
N ALA A 110 -10.50 -11.84 7.02
CA ALA A 110 -11.24 -11.46 8.22
C ALA A 110 -10.33 -11.14 9.38
N THR A 111 -9.15 -11.71 9.40
CA THR A 111 -8.25 -11.52 10.53
C THR A 111 -7.42 -10.25 10.45
N ILE A 112 -7.49 -9.50 9.34
CA ILE A 112 -6.57 -8.39 9.19
C ILE A 112 -6.87 -7.28 10.15
N ALA A 113 -8.13 -7.03 10.43
CA ALA A 113 -8.52 -6.00 11.37
C ALA A 113 -8.43 -6.47 12.80
N GLY A 114 -8.64 -7.74 13.01
CA GLY A 114 -8.58 -8.30 14.33
C GLY A 114 -7.29 -8.86 14.73
N ASP A 115 -6.28 -8.63 13.92
CA ASP A 115 -5.13 -9.22 14.14
C ASP A 115 -4.54 -8.91 15.39
N GLY A 116 -3.80 -9.59 15.78
CA GLY A 116 -3.24 -9.43 16.96
C GLY A 116 -4.10 -9.77 18.08
N GLN A 117 -5.19 -10.07 17.76
CA GLN A 117 -5.85 -10.44 18.63
C GLN A 117 -5.79 -11.53 18.71
N PRO A 118 -5.77 -11.88 19.16
CA PRO A 118 -5.77 -12.60 19.79
C PRO A 118 -5.85 -12.73 20.62
#